data_aa5531a75215477e2cfc06e5afeae36a
#
_entry.id   aa5531a75215477e2cfc06e5afeae36a
#
_cell.length_a   1.000
_cell.length_b   1.000
_cell.length_c   1.000
_cell.angle_alpha   90.00
_cell.angle_beta   90.00
_cell.angle_gamma   90.00
#
_symmetry.space_group_name_H-M   'P 1'
#
loop_
_entity.id
_entity.type
_entity.pdbx_description
1 polymer ?
#
loop_
_entity_poly.entity_id
_entity_poly.type
_entity_poly.pdbx_seq_one_letter_code
_entity_poly.pdbx_strand_id
1 'polypeptide(L)'
;VMFYNLYCIYLILLAQQICTFFRIISKKNILCYNISRGVFIMNSSLNAMEVAQMLNITKNTVYEMIKRGELPSYKVGRKIRIDKTDVENYINNQKNTFTNKPILSLEPTINIKSSSVKSGEIIISGQDIILDILCRMIESRTKNIRTYRSNIGSYNGLYDMYNNNVSISSCHLWDSETDTYNTNFVKKLLPGVSCTLINIAYRMQGFYVKSGNPKNIKTWNDLNRSDITMINREKGSGVRVLLDGKLNSLNLSNNIKGYENEETSHLSVASCVARGDADVGIGNEKVSKQVEYIDFIPLQKERYDL
;
A
#
# COMPACT_ATOMS: atom_id res chain seq x y z
N VAL A 1 -26.44 11.99 19.33
CA VAL A 1 -27.02 12.51 18.05
C VAL A 1 -26.23 13.75 17.60
N MET A 2 -25.91 14.70 18.52
CA MET A 2 -25.23 15.96 18.17
C MET A 2 -23.77 15.75 17.67
N PHE A 3 -23.01 14.80 18.24
CA PHE A 3 -21.66 14.48 17.80
C PHE A 3 -21.60 13.78 16.42
N TYR A 4 -22.65 13.02 16.05
CA TYR A 4 -22.76 12.36 14.75
C TYR A 4 -22.96 13.39 13.62
N ASN A 5 -23.73 14.44 13.86
CA ASN A 5 -23.95 15.51 12.89
C ASN A 5 -22.70 16.37 12.64
N LEU A 6 -21.92 16.67 13.68
CA LEU A 6 -20.66 17.40 13.54
C LEU A 6 -19.59 16.60 12.76
N TYR A 7 -19.54 15.29 12.99
CA TYR A 7 -18.63 14.40 12.27
C TYR A 7 -19.01 14.25 10.77
N CYS A 8 -20.32 14.16 10.48
CA CYS A 8 -20.82 14.16 9.10
C CYS A 8 -20.55 15.50 8.39
N ILE A 9 -20.72 16.65 9.08
CA ILE A 9 -20.42 17.98 8.51
C ILE A 9 -18.92 18.10 8.24
N TYR A 10 -18.05 17.62 9.15
CA TYR A 10 -16.61 17.62 8.95
C TYR A 10 -16.19 16.76 7.74
N LEU A 11 -16.77 15.57 7.59
CA LEU A 11 -16.56 14.69 6.44
C LEU A 11 -17.03 15.33 5.13
N ILE A 12 -18.14 16.06 5.15
CA ILE A 12 -18.66 16.78 3.98
C ILE A 12 -17.71 17.91 3.57
N LEU A 13 -17.20 18.69 4.54
CA LEU A 13 -16.22 19.75 4.28
C LEU A 13 -14.88 19.18 3.79
N LEU A 14 -14.42 18.08 4.36
CA LEU A 14 -13.20 17.38 3.95
C LEU A 14 -13.34 16.85 2.51
N ALA A 15 -14.49 16.25 2.17
CA ALA A 15 -14.74 15.80 0.81
C ALA A 15 -14.87 16.95 -0.19
N GLN A 16 -15.39 18.12 0.23
CA GLN A 16 -15.37 19.33 -0.61
C GLN A 16 -13.95 19.81 -0.89
N GLN A 17 -13.08 19.82 0.10
CA GLN A 17 -11.66 20.16 -0.06
C GLN A 17 -10.95 19.15 -0.96
N ILE A 18 -11.17 17.85 -0.76
CA ILE A 18 -10.60 16.78 -1.60
C ILE A 18 -11.13 16.90 -3.04
N CYS A 19 -12.42 17.12 -3.25
CA CYS A 19 -12.99 17.30 -4.59
C CYS A 19 -12.48 18.57 -5.28
N THR A 20 -12.26 19.67 -4.53
CA THR A 20 -11.67 20.90 -5.07
C THR A 20 -10.20 20.67 -5.44
N PHE A 21 -9.47 19.92 -4.62
CA PHE A 21 -8.10 19.50 -4.86
C PHE A 21 -8.00 18.60 -6.11
N PHE A 22 -8.90 17.62 -6.28
CA PHE A 22 -8.97 16.81 -7.49
C PHE A 22 -9.33 17.63 -8.75
N ARG A 23 -10.17 18.65 -8.61
CA ARG A 23 -10.47 19.58 -9.72
C ARG A 23 -9.28 20.42 -10.14
N ILE A 24 -8.41 20.77 -9.17
CA ILE A 24 -7.13 21.47 -9.39
C ILE A 24 -6.08 20.51 -9.99
N ILE A 25 -6.01 19.28 -9.49
CA ILE A 25 -5.10 18.22 -10.00
C ILE A 25 -5.52 17.83 -11.43
N SER A 26 -6.80 17.63 -11.69
CA SER A 26 -7.30 17.34 -13.05
C SER A 26 -6.93 18.45 -14.05
N LYS A 27 -7.00 19.73 -13.63
CA LYS A 27 -6.53 20.85 -14.45
C LYS A 27 -4.99 20.95 -14.54
N LYS A 28 -4.25 20.58 -13.47
CA LYS A 28 -2.78 20.58 -13.46
C LYS A 28 -2.18 19.33 -14.10
N ASN A 29 -2.83 18.17 -14.02
CA ASN A 29 -2.34 16.94 -14.66
C ASN A 29 -2.33 17.03 -16.19
N ILE A 30 -3.18 17.85 -16.79
CA ILE A 30 -3.04 18.18 -18.23
C ILE A 30 -1.74 18.96 -18.46
N LEU A 31 -1.32 19.79 -17.53
CA LEU A 31 -0.07 20.59 -17.65
C LEU A 31 1.17 19.77 -17.22
N CYS A 32 1.06 18.94 -16.16
CA CYS A 32 2.15 18.06 -15.73
C CYS A 32 2.37 16.88 -16.70
N TYR A 33 1.32 16.35 -17.33
CA TYR A 33 1.45 15.34 -18.38
C TYR A 33 2.21 15.87 -19.61
N ASN A 34 2.10 17.18 -19.88
CA ASN A 34 2.87 17.81 -20.96
C ASN A 34 4.29 18.22 -20.56
N ILE A 35 4.60 18.37 -19.26
CA ILE A 35 5.95 18.69 -18.76
C ILE A 35 6.78 17.42 -18.54
N SER A 36 6.18 16.31 -18.10
CA SER A 36 6.88 15.02 -17.99
C SER A 36 7.12 14.32 -19.32
N ARG A 37 6.45 14.75 -20.41
CA ARG A 37 6.83 14.34 -21.78
C ARG A 37 8.08 15.03 -22.31
N GLY A 38 8.65 15.97 -21.59
CA GLY A 38 9.90 16.67 -21.95
C GLY A 38 11.18 15.97 -21.47
N VAL A 39 11.11 14.92 -20.68
CA VAL A 39 12.23 13.97 -20.53
C VAL A 39 12.13 13.00 -21.69
N PHE A 40 12.83 13.25 -22.74
CA PHE A 40 13.16 12.31 -23.79
C PHE A 40 13.79 11.07 -23.16
N ILE A 41 12.98 10.09 -22.78
CA ILE A 41 13.43 8.70 -22.83
C ILE A 41 13.54 8.47 -24.33
N MET A 42 14.76 8.51 -24.86
CA MET A 42 15.06 7.94 -26.16
C MET A 42 14.67 6.46 -26.07
N ASN A 43 13.42 6.13 -26.38
CA ASN A 43 13.06 4.80 -26.81
C ASN A 43 13.88 4.58 -28.08
N SER A 44 15.05 3.94 -27.93
CA SER A 44 15.91 3.60 -29.03
C SER A 44 15.18 2.53 -29.85
N SER A 45 14.42 2.98 -30.85
CA SER A 45 13.85 2.06 -31.83
C SER A 45 14.97 1.50 -32.67
N LEU A 46 15.10 0.18 -32.68
CA LEU A 46 16.12 -0.56 -33.40
C LEU A 46 15.64 -0.91 -34.80
N ASN A 47 16.56 -0.94 -35.75
CA ASN A 47 16.30 -1.54 -37.06
C ASN A 47 16.62 -3.05 -37.04
N ALA A 48 16.17 -3.79 -38.07
CA ALA A 48 16.37 -5.25 -38.12
C ALA A 48 17.85 -5.67 -38.12
N MET A 49 18.80 -4.82 -38.51
CA MET A 49 20.22 -5.09 -38.48
C MET A 49 20.77 -4.97 -37.04
N GLU A 50 20.35 -3.92 -36.32
CA GLU A 50 20.74 -3.71 -34.92
C GLU A 50 20.21 -4.82 -34.01
N VAL A 51 18.98 -5.28 -34.24
CA VAL A 51 18.39 -6.43 -33.54
C VAL A 51 19.16 -7.72 -33.88
N ALA A 52 19.52 -7.93 -35.15
CA ALA A 52 20.31 -9.07 -35.56
C ALA A 52 21.67 -9.13 -34.86
N GLN A 53 22.34 -7.99 -34.72
CA GLN A 53 23.59 -7.86 -33.97
C GLN A 53 23.39 -8.13 -32.48
N MET A 54 22.33 -7.59 -31.89
CA MET A 54 22.02 -7.74 -30.46
C MET A 54 21.70 -9.20 -30.08
N LEU A 55 21.02 -9.92 -30.96
CA LEU A 55 20.65 -11.34 -30.77
C LEU A 55 21.70 -12.31 -31.32
N ASN A 56 22.76 -11.82 -31.99
CA ASN A 56 23.79 -12.61 -32.67
C ASN A 56 23.21 -13.61 -33.71
N ILE A 57 22.26 -13.14 -34.53
CA ILE A 57 21.58 -13.88 -35.59
C ILE A 57 21.61 -13.12 -36.92
N THR A 58 21.14 -13.73 -37.99
CA THR A 58 21.08 -13.05 -39.29
C THR A 58 19.89 -12.11 -39.37
N LYS A 59 20.00 -11.05 -40.19
CA LYS A 59 18.91 -10.10 -40.46
C LYS A 59 17.66 -10.80 -41.00
N ASN A 60 17.84 -11.87 -41.81
CA ASN A 60 16.73 -12.62 -42.36
C ASN A 60 15.97 -13.38 -41.27
N THR A 61 16.68 -13.92 -40.25
CA THR A 61 16.06 -14.52 -39.08
C THR A 61 15.18 -13.54 -38.32
N VAL A 62 15.63 -12.29 -38.16
CA VAL A 62 14.82 -11.26 -37.51
C VAL A 62 13.51 -11.01 -38.28
N TYR A 63 13.55 -10.95 -39.60
CA TYR A 63 12.34 -10.79 -40.41
C TYR A 63 11.39 -12.02 -40.30
N GLU A 64 11.93 -13.22 -40.20
CA GLU A 64 11.09 -14.43 -39.97
C GLU A 64 10.48 -14.42 -38.58
N MET A 65 11.19 -13.95 -37.56
CA MET A 65 10.63 -13.76 -36.19
C MET A 65 9.48 -12.74 -36.19
N ILE A 66 9.63 -11.64 -36.89
CA ILE A 66 8.58 -10.64 -37.06
C ILE A 66 7.38 -11.23 -37.76
N LYS A 67 7.58 -11.99 -38.83
CA LYS A 67 6.53 -12.64 -39.61
C LYS A 67 5.74 -13.71 -38.81
N ARG A 68 6.44 -14.41 -37.89
CA ARG A 68 5.82 -15.37 -36.98
C ARG A 68 5.18 -14.71 -35.76
N GLY A 69 5.28 -13.40 -35.61
CA GLY A 69 4.74 -12.68 -34.45
C GLY A 69 5.52 -12.85 -33.15
N GLU A 70 6.72 -13.43 -33.21
CA GLU A 70 7.58 -13.65 -32.04
C GLU A 70 8.23 -12.34 -31.56
N LEU A 71 8.41 -11.37 -32.49
CA LEU A 71 9.01 -10.08 -32.20
C LEU A 71 8.08 -8.95 -32.69
N PRO A 72 7.44 -8.17 -31.78
CA PRO A 72 6.60 -7.04 -32.15
C PRO A 72 7.39 -5.99 -32.94
N SER A 73 6.79 -5.45 -33.98
CA SER A 73 7.42 -4.45 -34.81
C SER A 73 6.39 -3.49 -35.44
N TYR A 74 6.83 -2.30 -35.79
CA TYR A 74 6.00 -1.30 -36.46
C TYR A 74 6.74 -0.67 -37.65
N LYS A 75 5.98 -0.06 -38.55
CA LYS A 75 6.54 0.60 -39.75
C LYS A 75 6.60 2.10 -39.57
N VAL A 76 7.75 2.68 -39.87
CA VAL A 76 7.92 4.14 -40.01
C VAL A 76 8.31 4.40 -41.46
N GLY A 77 7.34 4.85 -42.26
CA GLY A 77 7.49 4.96 -43.70
C GLY A 77 7.73 3.57 -44.33
N ARG A 78 8.85 3.41 -45.02
CA ARG A 78 9.27 2.14 -45.66
C ARG A 78 10.15 1.25 -44.77
N LYS A 79 10.49 1.71 -43.53
CA LYS A 79 11.41 0.99 -42.63
C LYS A 79 10.68 0.34 -41.48
N ILE A 80 11.06 -0.90 -41.15
CA ILE A 80 10.59 -1.61 -39.96
C ILE A 80 11.42 -1.15 -38.77
N ARG A 81 10.72 -0.92 -37.63
CA ARG A 81 11.29 -0.56 -36.35
C ARG A 81 10.81 -1.51 -35.27
N ILE A 82 11.66 -1.78 -34.29
CA ILE A 82 11.45 -2.67 -33.18
C ILE A 82 11.89 -1.95 -31.93
N ASP A 83 11.08 -1.94 -30.89
CA ASP A 83 11.48 -1.31 -29.65
C ASP A 83 12.50 -2.18 -28.90
N LYS A 84 13.51 -1.56 -28.33
CA LYS A 84 14.56 -2.27 -27.60
C LYS A 84 13.99 -3.12 -26.46
N THR A 85 12.97 -2.65 -25.80
CA THR A 85 12.24 -3.36 -24.74
C THR A 85 11.61 -4.67 -25.23
N ASP A 86 11.12 -4.73 -26.46
CA ASP A 86 10.54 -5.94 -27.03
C ASP A 86 11.60 -7.01 -27.30
N VAL A 87 12.78 -6.60 -27.71
CA VAL A 87 13.95 -7.49 -27.88
C VAL A 87 14.41 -8.04 -26.54
N GLU A 88 14.48 -7.21 -25.50
CA GLU A 88 14.83 -7.63 -24.14
C GLU A 88 13.80 -8.59 -23.55
N ASN A 89 12.51 -8.35 -23.77
CA ASN A 89 11.42 -9.24 -23.35
C ASN A 89 11.52 -10.60 -24.06
N TYR A 90 11.81 -10.63 -25.36
CA TYR A 90 12.02 -11.85 -26.10
C TYR A 90 13.18 -12.70 -25.51
N ILE A 91 14.32 -12.08 -25.22
CA ILE A 91 15.48 -12.74 -24.60
C ILE A 91 15.11 -13.35 -23.25
N ASN A 92 14.38 -12.59 -22.40
CA ASN A 92 14.00 -13.04 -21.07
C ASN A 92 13.00 -14.20 -21.12
N ASN A 93 12.06 -14.19 -22.05
CA ASN A 93 11.11 -15.27 -22.25
C ASN A 93 11.80 -16.56 -22.72
N GLN A 94 12.83 -16.46 -23.57
CA GLN A 94 13.61 -17.63 -24.02
C GLN A 94 14.49 -18.22 -22.90
N LYS A 95 15.02 -17.42 -22.00
CA LYS A 95 15.78 -17.91 -20.82
C LYS A 95 14.93 -18.80 -19.91
N ASN A 96 13.64 -18.53 -19.81
CA ASN A 96 12.71 -19.30 -18.96
C ASN A 96 12.26 -20.64 -19.57
N THR A 97 12.54 -20.90 -20.85
CA THR A 97 12.17 -22.19 -21.52
C THR A 97 13.19 -23.30 -21.34
N PHE A 98 14.39 -23.03 -20.82
CA PHE A 98 15.44 -24.04 -20.67
C PHE A 98 15.60 -24.64 -19.26
N THR A 99 14.73 -24.29 -18.32
CA THR A 99 14.71 -24.88 -16.98
C THR A 99 13.44 -25.70 -16.74
N ASN A 100 13.33 -26.83 -17.46
CA ASN A 100 12.31 -27.84 -17.16
C ASN A 100 12.85 -28.86 -16.17
N LYS A 101 12.53 -28.73 -14.89
CA LYS A 101 12.29 -29.86 -13.96
C LYS A 101 11.08 -29.52 -13.10
N PRO A 102 10.11 -30.42 -12.94
CA PRO A 102 8.91 -30.13 -12.17
C PRO A 102 9.23 -30.23 -10.67
N ILE A 103 9.30 -29.09 -10.00
CA ILE A 103 9.15 -29.04 -8.55
C ILE A 103 7.76 -28.50 -8.30
N LEU A 104 6.90 -29.39 -7.77
CA LEU A 104 5.60 -29.01 -7.21
C LEU A 104 5.85 -28.12 -5.99
N SER A 105 5.91 -26.84 -6.18
CA SER A 105 5.71 -25.84 -5.15
C SER A 105 4.58 -24.94 -5.64
N LEU A 106 3.42 -25.11 -5.05
CA LEU A 106 2.28 -24.22 -5.15
C LEU A 106 2.62 -22.88 -4.49
N GLU A 107 3.41 -22.08 -5.17
CA GLU A 107 3.42 -20.64 -4.91
C GLU A 107 2.63 -19.97 -6.03
N PRO A 108 1.59 -19.18 -5.71
CA PRO A 108 0.93 -18.39 -6.73
C PRO A 108 1.92 -17.33 -7.21
N THR A 109 2.59 -17.58 -8.34
CA THR A 109 3.27 -16.52 -9.09
C THR A 109 2.21 -15.55 -9.58
N ILE A 110 1.88 -14.60 -8.74
CA ILE A 110 1.17 -13.40 -9.16
C ILE A 110 2.12 -12.67 -10.10
N ASN A 111 1.93 -12.84 -11.40
CA ASN A 111 2.47 -11.93 -12.40
C ASN A 111 1.85 -10.55 -12.12
N ILE A 112 2.48 -9.77 -11.27
CA ILE A 112 2.19 -8.36 -11.13
C ILE A 112 2.71 -7.69 -12.39
N LYS A 113 1.91 -7.75 -13.47
CA LYS A 113 1.96 -6.71 -14.48
C LYS A 113 1.71 -5.44 -13.70
N SER A 114 2.66 -4.50 -13.72
CA SER A 114 2.47 -3.15 -13.21
C SER A 114 1.21 -2.59 -13.87
N SER A 115 0.08 -2.76 -13.20
CA SER A 115 -1.18 -2.17 -13.63
C SER A 115 -1.08 -0.70 -13.24
N SER A 116 -0.49 0.11 -14.12
CA SER A 116 -0.61 1.55 -14.00
C SER A 116 -2.10 1.87 -13.88
N VAL A 117 -2.47 2.63 -12.85
CA VAL A 117 -3.84 3.09 -12.62
C VAL A 117 -4.36 3.68 -13.92
N LYS A 118 -5.45 3.12 -14.46
CA LYS A 118 -6.02 3.58 -15.73
C LYS A 118 -6.64 4.96 -15.56
N SER A 119 -6.70 5.72 -16.66
CA SER A 119 -7.39 7.00 -16.64
C SER A 119 -8.86 6.83 -16.22
N GLY A 120 -9.29 7.57 -15.18
CA GLY A 120 -10.62 7.45 -14.61
C GLY A 120 -10.77 6.44 -13.47
N GLU A 121 -9.70 5.77 -13.06
CA GLU A 121 -9.69 4.88 -11.89
C GLU A 121 -8.87 5.51 -10.75
N ILE A 122 -9.35 5.38 -9.51
CA ILE A 122 -8.64 5.80 -8.29
C ILE A 122 -8.60 4.60 -7.36
N ILE A 123 -7.41 4.16 -7.02
CA ILE A 123 -7.19 3.10 -6.03
C ILE A 123 -6.80 3.74 -4.71
N ILE A 124 -7.56 3.45 -3.65
CA ILE A 124 -7.36 4.01 -2.30
C ILE A 124 -6.92 2.89 -1.37
N SER A 125 -5.72 3.02 -0.84
CA SER A 125 -5.12 2.06 0.09
C SER A 125 -5.44 2.39 1.55
N GLY A 126 -5.70 1.35 2.34
CA GLY A 126 -5.93 1.41 3.78
C GLY A 126 -7.05 0.48 4.25
N GLN A 127 -7.23 0.37 5.57
CA GLN A 127 -8.14 -0.61 6.18
C GLN A 127 -9.31 0.00 6.97
N ASP A 128 -9.40 1.33 7.09
CA ASP A 128 -10.51 1.97 7.81
C ASP A 128 -11.75 2.14 6.92
N ILE A 129 -12.93 1.89 7.50
CA ILE A 129 -14.24 2.03 6.82
C ILE A 129 -14.52 3.48 6.36
N ILE A 130 -13.86 4.48 6.95
CA ILE A 130 -13.98 5.88 6.53
C ILE A 130 -13.60 6.05 5.05
N LEU A 131 -12.70 5.19 4.55
CA LEU A 131 -12.26 5.22 3.16
C LEU A 131 -13.35 4.68 2.21
N ASP A 132 -14.26 3.81 2.67
CA ASP A 132 -15.41 3.37 1.87
C ASP A 132 -16.42 4.51 1.70
N ILE A 133 -16.58 5.33 2.76
CA ILE A 133 -17.40 6.54 2.68
C ILE A 133 -16.75 7.53 1.70
N LEU A 134 -15.43 7.71 1.76
CA LEU A 134 -14.69 8.57 0.83
C LEU A 134 -14.86 8.10 -0.62
N CYS A 135 -14.74 6.79 -0.89
CA CYS A 135 -14.96 6.22 -2.22
C CYS A 135 -16.35 6.60 -2.77
N ARG A 136 -17.40 6.34 -2.00
CA ARG A 136 -18.78 6.67 -2.38
C ARG A 136 -18.97 8.18 -2.63
N MET A 137 -18.34 9.02 -1.82
CA MET A 137 -18.42 10.48 -1.98
C MET A 137 -17.70 10.96 -3.23
N ILE A 138 -16.56 10.39 -3.57
CA ILE A 138 -15.85 10.70 -4.82
C ILE A 138 -16.73 10.31 -6.01
N GLU A 139 -17.24 9.09 -6.06
CA GLU A 139 -18.07 8.59 -7.17
C GLU A 139 -19.38 9.37 -7.34
N SER A 140 -20.00 9.80 -6.24
CA SER A 140 -21.24 10.59 -6.30
C SER A 140 -21.04 12.02 -6.84
N ARG A 141 -19.84 12.57 -6.73
CA ARG A 141 -19.53 13.96 -7.11
C ARG A 141 -18.73 14.10 -8.39
N THR A 142 -18.21 13.00 -8.91
CA THR A 142 -17.37 13.00 -10.12
C THR A 142 -17.98 12.10 -11.18
N LYS A 143 -18.12 12.62 -12.39
CA LYS A 143 -18.53 11.80 -13.54
C LYS A 143 -17.32 11.05 -14.08
N ASN A 144 -17.49 9.78 -14.43
CA ASN A 144 -16.48 8.93 -15.07
C ASN A 144 -15.25 8.59 -14.19
N ILE A 145 -15.33 8.73 -12.86
CA ILE A 145 -14.33 8.23 -11.92
C ILE A 145 -14.91 7.03 -11.18
N ARG A 146 -14.13 5.94 -11.14
CA ARG A 146 -14.39 4.77 -10.30
C ARG A 146 -13.32 4.66 -9.23
N THR A 147 -13.75 4.25 -8.04
CA THR A 147 -12.85 4.08 -6.91
C THR A 147 -12.77 2.61 -6.53
N TYR A 148 -11.57 2.18 -6.20
CA TYR A 148 -11.28 0.81 -5.73
C TYR A 148 -10.55 0.88 -4.40
N ARG A 149 -10.72 -0.16 -3.57
CA ARG A 149 -10.03 -0.28 -2.28
C ARG A 149 -8.92 -1.31 -2.35
N SER A 150 -7.78 -0.95 -1.76
CA SER A 150 -6.67 -1.86 -1.48
C SER A 150 -6.50 -1.97 0.03
N ASN A 151 -6.85 -3.12 0.62
CA ASN A 151 -6.87 -3.33 2.06
C ASN A 151 -5.49 -3.73 2.61
N ILE A 152 -4.52 -2.85 2.48
CA ILE A 152 -3.14 -3.06 2.94
C ILE A 152 -2.76 -2.06 4.02
N GLY A 153 -1.75 -2.41 4.83
CA GLY A 153 -1.25 -1.56 5.91
C GLY A 153 -0.54 -0.30 5.43
N SER A 154 -0.34 0.65 6.34
CA SER A 154 0.15 2.00 6.03
C SER A 154 1.50 2.04 5.31
N TYR A 155 2.47 1.25 5.76
CA TYR A 155 3.80 1.20 5.14
C TYR A 155 3.73 0.63 3.71
N ASN A 156 3.05 -0.50 3.56
CA ASN A 156 2.87 -1.14 2.26
C ASN A 156 2.05 -0.26 1.30
N GLY A 157 1.07 0.48 1.83
CA GLY A 157 0.29 1.44 1.04
C GLY A 157 1.11 2.59 0.48
N LEU A 158 2.06 3.15 1.26
CA LEU A 158 2.99 4.16 0.78
C LEU A 158 3.99 3.58 -0.24
N TYR A 159 4.45 2.34 -0.02
CA TYR A 159 5.30 1.63 -0.98
C TYR A 159 4.59 1.40 -2.32
N ASP A 160 3.32 0.97 -2.28
CA ASP A 160 2.51 0.81 -3.48
C ASP A 160 2.22 2.14 -4.18
N MET A 161 2.09 3.24 -3.41
CA MET A 161 1.95 4.58 -3.97
C MET A 161 3.22 5.00 -4.72
N TYR A 162 4.40 4.71 -4.19
CA TYR A 162 5.67 4.96 -4.86
C TYR A 162 5.78 4.21 -6.19
N ASN A 163 5.25 2.98 -6.24
CA ASN A 163 5.24 2.15 -7.45
C ASN A 163 4.04 2.42 -8.39
N ASN A 164 3.24 3.46 -8.14
CA ASN A 164 2.04 3.81 -8.91
C ASN A 164 0.96 2.70 -8.95
N ASN A 165 0.93 1.81 -7.96
CA ASN A 165 -0.10 0.79 -7.82
C ASN A 165 -1.37 1.34 -7.14
N VAL A 166 -1.25 2.41 -6.35
CA VAL A 166 -2.36 3.11 -5.71
C VAL A 166 -2.27 4.63 -5.93
N SER A 167 -3.41 5.29 -6.00
CA SER A 167 -3.51 6.73 -6.23
C SER A 167 -3.49 7.54 -4.93
N ILE A 168 -4.04 6.96 -3.87
CA ILE A 168 -4.17 7.56 -2.54
C ILE A 168 -3.83 6.48 -1.53
N SER A 169 -3.02 6.82 -0.53
CA SER A 169 -2.71 5.91 0.58
C SER A 169 -3.07 6.55 1.91
N SER A 170 -3.74 5.80 2.77
CA SER A 170 -3.92 6.21 4.15
C SER A 170 -2.77 5.73 5.01
N CYS A 171 -2.35 6.54 5.96
CA CYS A 171 -1.26 6.20 6.85
C CYS A 171 -1.44 6.72 8.27
N HIS A 172 -0.84 5.98 9.22
CA HIS A 172 -0.76 6.33 10.63
C HIS A 172 0.55 5.79 11.23
N LEU A 173 1.66 6.11 10.60
CA LEU A 173 3.00 5.64 10.94
C LEU A 173 3.62 6.58 11.99
N TRP A 174 3.83 6.07 13.20
CA TRP A 174 4.45 6.81 14.28
C TRP A 174 5.98 6.75 14.18
N ASP A 175 6.61 7.92 14.25
CA ASP A 175 8.06 8.06 14.27
C ASP A 175 8.52 8.29 15.70
N SER A 176 9.27 7.34 16.24
CA SER A 176 9.78 7.37 17.60
C SER A 176 10.87 8.42 17.85
N GLU A 177 11.57 8.87 16.80
CA GLU A 177 12.62 9.87 16.92
C GLU A 177 12.06 11.28 17.13
N THR A 178 10.94 11.58 16.45
CA THR A 178 10.34 12.92 16.44
C THR A 178 9.03 13.01 17.20
N ASP A 179 8.51 11.88 17.70
CA ASP A 179 7.17 11.74 18.30
C ASP A 179 6.04 12.31 17.41
N THR A 180 6.20 12.16 16.10
CA THR A 180 5.24 12.65 15.11
C THR A 180 4.72 11.51 14.23
N TYR A 181 3.61 11.79 13.51
CA TYR A 181 3.01 10.83 12.58
C TYR A 181 3.27 11.20 11.13
N ASN A 182 3.49 10.19 10.31
CA ASN A 182 3.44 10.17 8.86
C ASN A 182 4.51 10.96 8.10
N THR A 183 4.79 12.22 8.48
CA THR A 183 5.61 13.16 7.68
C THR A 183 6.99 12.60 7.33
N ASN A 184 7.69 12.01 8.30
CA ASN A 184 9.04 11.48 8.07
C ASN A 184 9.01 10.19 7.24
N PHE A 185 8.01 9.32 7.47
CA PHE A 185 7.81 8.13 6.68
C PHE A 185 7.48 8.46 5.22
N VAL A 186 6.60 9.43 4.98
CA VAL A 186 6.27 9.90 3.63
C VAL A 186 7.50 10.42 2.91
N LYS A 187 8.32 11.24 3.56
CA LYS A 187 9.58 11.74 2.98
C LYS A 187 10.58 10.62 2.64
N LYS A 188 10.68 9.59 3.51
CA LYS A 188 11.61 8.47 3.34
C LYS A 188 11.12 7.47 2.28
N LEU A 189 9.82 7.19 2.21
CA LEU A 189 9.23 6.17 1.34
C LEU A 189 8.81 6.69 -0.03
N LEU A 190 8.62 8.01 -0.18
CA LEU A 190 8.24 8.66 -1.43
C LEU A 190 9.30 9.67 -1.89
N PRO A 191 10.57 9.26 -2.03
CA PRO A 191 11.63 10.20 -2.42
C PRO A 191 11.36 10.76 -3.81
N GLY A 192 11.42 12.10 -3.95
CA GLY A 192 11.18 12.79 -5.21
C GLY A 192 9.72 12.89 -5.66
N VAL A 193 8.78 12.32 -4.90
CA VAL A 193 7.35 12.42 -5.18
C VAL A 193 6.75 13.59 -4.40
N SER A 194 6.11 14.52 -5.13
CA SER A 194 5.33 15.60 -4.50
C SER A 194 3.99 15.04 -4.03
N CYS A 195 3.74 15.05 -2.74
CA CYS A 195 2.50 14.58 -2.14
C CYS A 195 1.97 15.56 -1.10
N THR A 196 0.69 15.43 -0.77
CA THR A 196 0.01 16.23 0.23
C THR A 196 -0.54 15.31 1.30
N LEU A 197 -0.27 15.58 2.56
CA LEU A 197 -0.87 14.89 3.70
C LEU A 197 -2.14 15.61 4.14
N ILE A 198 -3.25 14.90 4.15
CA ILE A 198 -4.57 15.42 4.57
C ILE A 198 -4.99 14.67 5.83
N ASN A 199 -5.10 15.37 6.96
CA ASN A 199 -5.61 14.73 8.18
C ASN A 199 -7.09 14.41 8.06
N ILE A 200 -7.45 13.14 8.26
CA ILE A 200 -8.83 12.68 8.24
C ILE A 200 -9.40 12.60 9.64
N ALA A 201 -8.64 12.02 10.57
CA ALA A 201 -9.10 11.75 11.91
C ALA A 201 -7.96 11.59 12.91
N TYR A 202 -8.29 11.77 14.17
CA TYR A 202 -7.49 11.26 15.28
C TYR A 202 -8.21 10.07 15.89
N ARG A 203 -7.47 9.01 16.19
CA ARG A 203 -8.00 7.78 16.78
C ARG A 203 -7.19 7.42 18.02
N MET A 204 -7.80 6.69 18.96
CA MET A 204 -7.09 6.15 20.11
C MET A 204 -6.60 4.74 19.78
N GLN A 205 -5.31 4.49 19.92
CA GLN A 205 -4.69 3.17 19.92
C GLN A 205 -4.52 2.68 21.35
N GLY A 206 -4.71 1.40 21.54
CA GLY A 206 -4.62 0.79 22.87
C GLY A 206 -4.47 -0.72 22.84
N PHE A 207 -4.35 -1.29 24.02
CA PHE A 207 -4.38 -2.73 24.18
C PHE A 207 -5.82 -3.25 24.17
N TYR A 208 -6.04 -4.35 23.48
CA TYR A 208 -7.15 -5.26 23.69
C TYR A 208 -6.72 -6.29 24.71
N VAL A 209 -7.47 -6.43 25.75
CA VAL A 209 -7.28 -7.45 26.79
C VAL A 209 -8.60 -8.15 27.05
N LYS A 210 -8.58 -9.35 27.60
CA LYS A 210 -9.82 -10.04 27.98
C LYS A 210 -10.59 -9.24 29.03
N SER A 211 -11.91 -9.26 28.95
CA SER A 211 -12.80 -8.53 29.89
C SER A 211 -12.42 -8.79 31.35
N GLY A 212 -12.38 -7.71 32.14
CA GLY A 212 -11.89 -7.70 33.51
C GLY A 212 -10.36 -7.65 33.62
N ASN A 213 -9.63 -7.66 32.49
CA ASN A 213 -8.17 -7.60 32.46
C ASN A 213 -7.48 -8.51 33.49
N PRO A 214 -7.70 -9.84 33.44
CA PRO A 214 -7.27 -10.76 34.47
C PRO A 214 -5.75 -10.79 34.72
N LYS A 215 -4.97 -10.38 33.70
CA LYS A 215 -3.51 -10.28 33.74
C LYS A 215 -3.01 -8.91 34.21
N ASN A 216 -3.93 -7.94 34.46
CA ASN A 216 -3.60 -6.58 34.90
C ASN A 216 -2.57 -5.88 33.98
N ILE A 217 -2.76 -6.00 32.65
CA ILE A 217 -1.93 -5.38 31.63
C ILE A 217 -2.32 -3.91 31.49
N LYS A 218 -1.37 -2.97 31.63
CA LYS A 218 -1.64 -1.53 31.61
C LYS A 218 -0.66 -0.73 30.76
N THR A 219 0.57 -1.20 30.66
CA THR A 219 1.69 -0.47 30.05
C THR A 219 2.46 -1.31 29.06
N TRP A 220 3.28 -0.67 28.24
CA TRP A 220 4.17 -1.35 27.30
C TRP A 220 5.12 -2.33 27.98
N ASN A 221 5.55 -2.04 29.23
CA ASN A 221 6.45 -2.90 29.98
C ASN A 221 5.83 -4.27 30.32
N ASP A 222 4.51 -4.33 30.42
CA ASP A 222 3.80 -5.58 30.72
C ASP A 222 3.94 -6.61 29.60
N LEU A 223 4.23 -6.19 28.38
CA LEU A 223 4.45 -7.09 27.25
C LEU A 223 5.68 -7.99 27.43
N ASN A 224 6.67 -7.58 28.23
CA ASN A 224 7.87 -8.37 28.50
C ASN A 224 7.68 -9.48 29.57
N ARG A 225 6.51 -9.57 30.17
CA ARG A 225 6.20 -10.58 31.20
C ARG A 225 6.08 -11.96 30.55
N SER A 226 6.69 -12.99 31.17
CA SER A 226 6.70 -14.35 30.66
C SER A 226 5.33 -15.04 30.67
N ASP A 227 4.40 -14.55 31.50
CA ASP A 227 3.03 -15.05 31.60
C ASP A 227 2.07 -14.42 30.56
N ILE A 228 2.53 -13.48 29.76
CA ILE A 228 1.73 -12.79 28.74
C ILE A 228 2.09 -13.28 27.35
N THR A 229 1.07 -13.61 26.57
CA THR A 229 1.18 -13.93 25.14
C THR A 229 0.46 -12.88 24.34
N MET A 230 1.13 -12.25 23.37
CA MET A 230 0.52 -11.27 22.49
C MET A 230 0.11 -11.85 21.14
N ILE A 231 -0.83 -11.19 20.48
CA ILE A 231 -1.12 -11.31 19.07
C ILE A 231 -0.81 -9.97 18.40
N ASN A 232 -0.07 -10.02 17.32
CA ASN A 232 0.42 -8.84 16.62
C ASN A 232 -0.36 -8.57 15.34
N ARG A 233 -0.07 -7.44 14.73
CA ARG A 233 -0.48 -7.14 13.38
C ARG A 233 0.64 -7.51 12.39
N GLU A 234 0.25 -7.74 11.15
CA GLU A 234 1.16 -8.03 10.05
C GLU A 234 2.23 -6.94 9.87
N LYS A 235 3.40 -7.35 9.37
CA LYS A 235 4.50 -6.44 9.02
C LYS A 235 4.03 -5.39 7.99
N GLY A 236 4.39 -4.13 8.22
CA GLY A 236 3.97 -3.01 7.38
C GLY A 236 2.62 -2.37 7.78
N SER A 237 1.92 -2.89 8.79
CA SER A 237 0.81 -2.18 9.41
C SER A 237 1.29 -1.04 10.30
N GLY A 238 0.49 0.04 10.42
CA GLY A 238 0.86 1.17 11.28
C GLY A 238 0.96 0.80 12.76
N VAL A 239 0.15 -0.17 13.22
CA VAL A 239 0.20 -0.69 14.59
C VAL A 239 1.50 -1.46 14.84
N ARG A 240 1.97 -2.25 13.86
CA ARG A 240 3.25 -2.96 14.01
C ARG A 240 4.41 -1.96 14.09
N VAL A 241 4.40 -0.91 13.27
CA VAL A 241 5.40 0.16 13.32
C VAL A 241 5.36 0.88 14.68
N LEU A 242 4.17 1.14 15.23
CA LEU A 242 4.01 1.73 16.56
C LEU A 242 4.60 0.82 17.64
N LEU A 243 4.27 -0.48 17.64
CA LEU A 243 4.80 -1.44 18.59
C LEU A 243 6.33 -1.50 18.54
N ASP A 244 6.89 -1.71 17.35
CA ASP A 244 8.34 -1.84 17.16
C ASP A 244 9.07 -0.56 17.59
N GLY A 245 8.52 0.62 17.25
CA GLY A 245 9.05 1.90 17.71
C GLY A 245 9.00 2.08 19.24
N LYS A 246 7.91 1.64 19.89
CA LYS A 246 7.78 1.69 21.36
C LYS A 246 8.73 0.72 22.04
N LEU A 247 8.86 -0.51 21.55
CA LEU A 247 9.82 -1.47 22.09
C LEU A 247 11.25 -0.93 22.00
N ASN A 248 11.63 -0.36 20.88
CA ASN A 248 12.94 0.25 20.70
C ASN A 248 13.16 1.46 21.63
N SER A 249 12.19 2.39 21.71
CA SER A 249 12.32 3.60 22.52
C SER A 249 12.38 3.32 24.04
N LEU A 250 11.76 2.22 24.48
CA LEU A 250 11.74 1.78 25.88
C LEU A 250 12.83 0.74 26.20
N ASN A 251 13.70 0.41 25.22
CA ASN A 251 14.71 -0.65 25.34
C ASN A 251 14.12 -1.99 25.78
N LEU A 252 12.91 -2.30 25.34
CA LEU A 252 12.27 -3.57 25.62
C LEU A 252 12.74 -4.63 24.61
N SER A 253 12.81 -5.89 25.06
CA SER A 253 13.20 -7.00 24.21
C SER A 253 12.14 -7.28 23.14
N ASN A 254 12.57 -7.62 21.93
CA ASN A 254 11.67 -8.15 20.91
C ASN A 254 11.30 -9.63 21.15
N ASN A 255 11.85 -10.24 22.22
CA ASN A 255 11.56 -11.62 22.59
C ASN A 255 10.26 -11.72 23.42
N ILE A 256 9.20 -11.07 22.92
CA ILE A 256 7.86 -11.12 23.50
C ILE A 256 7.17 -12.38 23.01
N LYS A 257 6.60 -13.15 23.92
CA LYS A 257 5.86 -14.36 23.56
C LYS A 257 4.67 -14.03 22.67
N GLY A 258 4.61 -14.63 21.49
CA GLY A 258 3.58 -14.38 20.48
C GLY A 258 3.86 -13.19 19.54
N TYR A 259 5.03 -12.55 19.63
CA TYR A 259 5.39 -11.42 18.77
C TYR A 259 5.33 -11.74 17.28
N GLU A 260 5.65 -12.96 16.86
CA GLU A 260 5.59 -13.42 15.47
C GLU A 260 4.20 -13.98 15.08
N ASN A 261 3.25 -14.07 16.01
CA ASN A 261 1.88 -14.44 15.70
C ASN A 261 1.17 -13.21 15.12
N GLU A 262 0.76 -13.28 13.88
CA GLU A 262 0.25 -12.11 13.13
C GLU A 262 -1.19 -12.30 12.66
N GLU A 263 -1.95 -11.21 12.71
CA GLU A 263 -3.29 -11.09 12.15
C GLU A 263 -3.39 -9.89 11.22
N THR A 264 -4.20 -10.00 10.16
CA THR A 264 -4.26 -9.02 9.09
C THR A 264 -5.28 -7.89 9.30
N SER A 265 -6.02 -7.89 10.42
CA SER A 265 -6.98 -6.84 10.75
C SER A 265 -7.07 -6.56 12.24
N HIS A 266 -7.51 -5.35 12.61
CA HIS A 266 -7.80 -5.03 14.02
C HIS A 266 -8.89 -5.94 14.60
N LEU A 267 -9.87 -6.33 13.77
CA LEU A 267 -10.97 -7.19 14.19
C LEU A 267 -10.49 -8.61 14.51
N SER A 268 -9.60 -9.17 13.70
CA SER A 268 -9.05 -10.50 13.95
C SER A 268 -8.16 -10.52 15.19
N VAL A 269 -7.35 -9.48 15.43
CA VAL A 269 -6.58 -9.31 16.66
C VAL A 269 -7.50 -9.28 17.88
N ALA A 270 -8.55 -8.45 17.84
CA ALA A 270 -9.52 -8.35 18.94
C ALA A 270 -10.23 -9.68 19.19
N SER A 271 -10.59 -10.41 18.14
CA SER A 271 -11.23 -11.72 18.22
C SER A 271 -10.32 -12.79 18.81
N CYS A 272 -9.02 -12.79 18.51
CA CYS A 272 -8.04 -13.69 19.13
C CYS A 272 -7.97 -13.47 20.65
N VAL A 273 -7.95 -12.20 21.08
CA VAL A 273 -7.97 -11.88 22.52
C VAL A 273 -9.28 -12.29 23.17
N ALA A 274 -10.42 -12.05 22.53
CA ALA A 274 -11.74 -12.44 23.05
C ALA A 274 -11.86 -13.95 23.27
N ARG A 275 -11.35 -14.77 22.33
CA ARG A 275 -11.32 -16.24 22.45
C ARG A 275 -10.31 -16.75 23.47
N GLY A 276 -9.34 -15.93 23.87
CA GLY A 276 -8.25 -16.33 24.77
C GLY A 276 -7.07 -17.01 24.06
N ASP A 277 -6.96 -16.87 22.75
CA ASP A 277 -5.80 -17.35 21.96
C ASP A 277 -4.54 -16.51 22.27
N ALA A 278 -4.75 -15.27 22.72
CA ALA A 278 -3.73 -14.36 23.22
C ALA A 278 -4.26 -13.56 24.42
N ASP A 279 -3.36 -13.07 25.26
CA ASP A 279 -3.69 -12.24 26.42
C ASP A 279 -3.84 -10.77 26.06
N VAL A 280 -3.12 -10.32 25.04
CA VAL A 280 -3.07 -8.92 24.61
C VAL A 280 -2.88 -8.78 23.10
N GLY A 281 -3.53 -7.80 22.52
CA GLY A 281 -3.30 -7.32 21.16
C GLY A 281 -3.35 -5.80 21.13
N ILE A 282 -2.91 -5.20 20.01
CA ILE A 282 -2.93 -3.74 19.84
C ILE A 282 -3.88 -3.36 18.72
N GLY A 283 -4.70 -2.34 18.96
CA GLY A 283 -5.56 -1.82 17.93
C GLY A 283 -6.32 -0.55 18.32
N ASN A 284 -7.24 -0.13 17.47
CA ASN A 284 -7.99 1.10 17.69
C ASN A 284 -9.24 0.89 18.57
N GLU A 285 -9.60 1.93 19.33
CA GLU A 285 -10.77 1.93 20.22
C GLU A 285 -12.09 1.59 19.51
N LYS A 286 -12.23 1.96 18.23
CA LYS A 286 -13.46 1.71 17.49
C LYS A 286 -13.77 0.22 17.36
N VAL A 287 -12.75 -0.61 17.12
CA VAL A 287 -12.92 -2.06 16.98
C VAL A 287 -13.21 -2.70 18.33
N SER A 288 -12.63 -2.21 19.44
CA SER A 288 -12.94 -2.76 20.76
C SER A 288 -14.45 -2.65 21.13
N LYS A 289 -15.15 -1.66 20.57
CA LYS A 289 -16.60 -1.50 20.77
C LYS A 289 -17.45 -2.45 19.91
N GLN A 290 -16.83 -3.20 18.99
CA GLN A 290 -17.50 -4.15 18.08
C GLN A 290 -17.30 -5.60 18.50
N VAL A 291 -16.38 -5.87 19.40
CA VAL A 291 -16.04 -7.23 19.87
C VAL A 291 -16.37 -7.34 21.34
N GLU A 292 -17.23 -8.31 21.66
CA GLU A 292 -17.57 -8.64 23.05
C GLU A 292 -16.40 -9.36 23.76
N TYR A 293 -16.42 -9.37 25.09
CA TYR A 293 -15.46 -10.07 25.96
C TYR A 293 -14.04 -9.52 25.92
N ILE A 294 -13.85 -8.28 25.48
CA ILE A 294 -12.57 -7.55 25.59
C ILE A 294 -12.77 -6.21 26.26
N ASP A 295 -11.74 -5.75 26.97
CA ASP A 295 -11.58 -4.38 27.46
C ASP A 295 -10.53 -3.66 26.65
N PHE A 296 -10.67 -2.35 26.56
CA PHE A 296 -9.73 -1.48 25.85
C PHE A 296 -8.94 -0.62 26.83
N ILE A 297 -7.61 -0.71 26.75
CA ILE A 297 -6.70 0.10 27.56
C ILE A 297 -6.05 1.13 26.65
N PRO A 298 -6.41 2.42 26.75
CA PRO A 298 -5.87 3.45 25.87
C PRO A 298 -4.39 3.68 26.11
N LEU A 299 -3.62 3.80 25.04
CA LEU A 299 -2.17 4.01 25.06
C LEU A 299 -1.75 5.31 24.42
N GLN A 300 -2.15 5.55 23.18
CA GLN A 300 -1.67 6.65 22.37
C GLN A 300 -2.71 7.14 21.37
N LYS A 301 -2.82 8.47 21.25
CA LYS A 301 -3.60 9.11 20.20
C LYS A 301 -2.81 9.09 18.90
N GLU A 302 -3.35 8.49 17.85
CA GLU A 302 -2.75 8.47 16.53
C GLU A 302 -3.36 9.52 15.61
N ARG A 303 -2.57 9.99 14.67
CA ARG A 303 -3.00 10.83 13.56
C ARG A 303 -3.17 9.95 12.32
N TYR A 304 -4.38 9.96 11.75
CA TYR A 304 -4.73 9.21 10.55
C TYR A 304 -4.86 10.17 9.36
N ASP A 305 -3.98 10.03 8.39
CA ASP A 305 -3.87 10.90 7.22
C ASP A 305 -4.10 10.11 5.92
N LEU A 306 -4.44 10.87 4.88
CA LEU A 306 -4.36 10.46 3.47
C LEU A 306 -3.18 11.15 2.81
#